data_16b0d4f357fc4e688e78ede63c026e45
#
_entry.id   16b0d4f357fc4e688e78ede63c026e45
#
_cell.length_a   1.000
_cell.length_b   1.000
_cell.length_c   1.000
_cell.angle_alpha   90.00
_cell.angle_beta   90.00
_cell.angle_gamma   90.00
#
_symmetry.space_group_name_H-M   'P 1'
#
loop_
_entity.id
_entity.type
_entity.pdbx_description
1 polymer ?
#
loop_
_entity_poly.entity_id
_entity_poly.type
_entity_poly.pdbx_seq_one_letter_code
_entity_poly.pdbx_strand_id
1 'polypeptide(L)'
;MTIREANMVKNKNWEEKMKDSKDLPKVVKLAPNGQKHWHGETMVVPAPLEVDEIMRSVPEGKLITINEIRQMVAKKHKTDIGCPLTCGIFAWIVANAAEEMREKEEISDEDITPWWRTLKSGGVLNEKFPSGPDMQKKLLEAEGHKVVQKGKKWMVEDYEKKVVKV
;
A
#
# COMPACT_ATOMS: atom_id res chain seq x y z
N MET A 1 18.82 16.03 -27.57
CA MET A 1 18.33 15.32 -26.38
C MET A 1 19.34 14.26 -25.95
N THR A 2 19.78 14.30 -24.70
CA THR A 2 20.69 13.29 -24.15
C THR A 2 19.92 12.03 -23.78
N ILE A 3 20.64 10.91 -23.61
CA ILE A 3 20.03 9.63 -23.14
C ILE A 3 19.34 9.83 -21.78
N ARG A 4 19.95 10.65 -20.93
CA ARG A 4 19.40 10.99 -19.60
C ARG A 4 18.07 11.75 -19.72
N GLU A 5 17.98 12.72 -20.59
CA GLU A 5 16.75 13.49 -20.86
C GLU A 5 15.66 12.60 -21.46
N ALA A 6 16.01 11.72 -22.39
CA ALA A 6 15.08 10.76 -22.97
C ALA A 6 14.52 9.80 -21.92
N ASN A 7 15.36 9.34 -20.98
CA ASN A 7 14.92 8.49 -19.87
C ASN A 7 14.02 9.23 -18.91
N MET A 8 14.30 10.49 -18.62
CA MET A 8 13.44 11.34 -17.77
C MET A 8 12.05 11.55 -18.38
N VAL A 9 11.97 11.69 -19.69
CA VAL A 9 10.68 11.82 -20.40
C VAL A 9 9.87 10.54 -20.37
N LYS A 10 10.53 9.37 -20.38
CA LYS A 10 9.87 8.06 -20.42
C LYS A 10 9.50 7.53 -19.02
N ASN A 11 10.23 7.91 -17.99
CA ASN A 11 10.05 7.41 -16.63
C ASN A 11 9.22 8.38 -15.82
N LYS A 12 7.99 7.96 -15.47
CA LYS A 12 7.15 8.69 -14.53
C LYS A 12 7.78 8.65 -13.14
N ASN A 13 7.69 9.77 -12.41
CA ASN A 13 8.03 9.78 -11.00
C ASN A 13 6.93 9.05 -10.19
N TRP A 14 7.14 8.87 -8.90
CA TRP A 14 6.20 8.12 -8.06
C TRP A 14 4.83 8.80 -7.96
N GLU A 15 4.80 10.12 -7.85
CA GLU A 15 3.55 10.88 -7.80
C GLU A 15 2.74 10.70 -9.09
N GLU A 16 3.39 10.76 -10.23
CA GLU A 16 2.75 10.55 -11.54
C GLU A 16 2.21 9.12 -11.66
N LYS A 17 2.97 8.12 -11.19
CA LYS A 17 2.54 6.73 -11.17
C LYS A 17 1.31 6.54 -10.28
N MET A 18 1.28 7.20 -9.13
CA MET A 18 0.13 7.15 -8.22
C MET A 18 -1.12 7.75 -8.84
N LYS A 19 -0.98 8.83 -9.59
CA LYS A 19 -2.09 9.54 -10.24
C LYS A 19 -2.52 8.92 -11.56
N ASP A 20 -1.70 8.04 -12.14
CA ASP A 20 -1.99 7.39 -13.42
C ASP A 20 -2.89 6.16 -13.20
N SER A 21 -4.18 6.40 -13.26
CA SER A 21 -5.18 5.35 -13.05
C SER A 21 -5.45 4.50 -14.32
N LYS A 22 -5.10 5.00 -15.52
CA LYS A 22 -5.42 4.33 -16.79
C LYS A 22 -6.91 3.97 -16.85
N ASP A 23 -7.22 2.67 -17.04
CA ASP A 23 -8.58 2.15 -17.06
C ASP A 23 -9.06 1.60 -15.69
N LEU A 24 -8.33 1.93 -14.63
CA LEU A 24 -8.65 1.46 -13.27
C LEU A 24 -9.52 2.46 -12.50
N PRO A 25 -10.36 2.03 -11.57
CA PRO A 25 -10.58 0.64 -11.16
C PRO A 25 -11.29 -0.21 -12.22
N LYS A 26 -11.08 -1.52 -12.14
CA LYS A 26 -11.64 -2.46 -13.09
C LYS A 26 -12.13 -3.70 -12.36
N VAL A 27 -13.39 -4.10 -12.65
CA VAL A 27 -13.95 -5.34 -12.13
C VAL A 27 -13.80 -6.42 -13.19
N VAL A 28 -13.27 -7.56 -12.80
CA VAL A 28 -13.07 -8.71 -13.68
C VAL A 28 -13.78 -9.93 -13.11
N LYS A 29 -14.30 -10.77 -14.00
CA LYS A 29 -14.83 -12.07 -13.64
C LYS A 29 -13.70 -13.09 -13.69
N LEU A 30 -13.52 -13.83 -12.61
CA LEU A 30 -12.46 -14.83 -12.53
C LEU A 30 -12.82 -16.07 -13.36
N ALA A 31 -11.82 -16.65 -14.05
CA ALA A 31 -11.93 -17.95 -14.69
C ALA A 31 -12.11 -19.05 -13.62
N PRO A 32 -12.63 -20.25 -13.98
CA PRO A 32 -12.88 -21.32 -13.00
C PRO A 32 -11.72 -21.65 -12.07
N ASN A 33 -10.49 -21.69 -12.60
CA ASN A 33 -9.31 -21.94 -11.75
C ASN A 33 -9.06 -20.81 -10.75
N GLY A 34 -9.26 -19.57 -11.16
CA GLY A 34 -9.17 -18.40 -10.27
C GLY A 34 -10.25 -18.39 -9.22
N GLN A 35 -11.48 -18.75 -9.58
CA GLN A 35 -12.61 -18.87 -8.63
C GLN A 35 -12.30 -19.88 -7.54
N LYS A 36 -11.76 -21.01 -7.91
CA LYS A 36 -11.37 -22.08 -6.96
C LYS A 36 -10.24 -21.63 -6.04
N HIS A 37 -9.24 -20.97 -6.62
CA HIS A 37 -8.07 -20.50 -5.87
C HIS A 37 -8.41 -19.39 -4.86
N TRP A 38 -9.21 -18.41 -5.28
CA TRP A 38 -9.52 -17.22 -4.49
C TRP A 38 -10.86 -17.30 -3.75
N HIS A 39 -11.64 -18.36 -3.96
CA HIS A 39 -12.95 -18.58 -3.34
C HIS A 39 -13.97 -17.45 -3.65
N GLY A 40 -13.98 -16.97 -4.89
CA GLY A 40 -14.89 -15.93 -5.33
C GLY A 40 -15.00 -15.86 -6.84
N GLU A 41 -16.01 -15.16 -7.35
CA GLU A 41 -16.28 -15.07 -8.79
C GLU A 41 -15.79 -13.76 -9.41
N THR A 42 -15.78 -12.69 -8.63
CA THR A 42 -15.42 -11.35 -9.12
C THR A 42 -14.26 -10.78 -8.32
N MET A 43 -13.43 -10.01 -9.02
CA MET A 43 -12.27 -9.36 -8.44
C MET A 43 -12.18 -7.92 -8.92
N VAL A 44 -11.87 -6.99 -8.03
CA VAL A 44 -11.56 -5.62 -8.41
C VAL A 44 -10.06 -5.40 -8.43
N VAL A 45 -9.60 -4.78 -9.52
CA VAL A 45 -8.25 -4.18 -9.60
C VAL A 45 -8.45 -2.69 -9.29
N PRO A 46 -8.01 -2.20 -8.12
CA PRO A 46 -8.27 -0.81 -7.74
C PRO A 46 -7.39 0.17 -8.53
N ALA A 47 -7.75 1.45 -8.49
CA ALA A 47 -6.84 2.50 -8.92
C ALA A 47 -5.85 2.81 -7.80
N PRO A 48 -4.62 3.26 -8.12
CA PRO A 48 -3.65 3.61 -7.09
C PRO A 48 -4.15 4.66 -6.09
N LEU A 49 -4.92 5.65 -6.54
CA LEU A 49 -5.48 6.69 -5.67
C LEU A 49 -6.50 6.13 -4.67
N GLU A 50 -7.20 5.05 -4.99
CA GLU A 50 -8.09 4.39 -4.03
C GLU A 50 -7.31 3.76 -2.89
N VAL A 51 -6.16 3.17 -3.21
CA VAL A 51 -5.25 2.60 -2.19
C VAL A 51 -4.66 3.72 -1.34
N ASP A 52 -4.25 4.82 -1.95
CA ASP A 52 -3.77 6.00 -1.22
C ASP A 52 -4.82 6.52 -0.24
N GLU A 53 -6.06 6.66 -0.66
CA GLU A 53 -7.17 7.12 0.19
C GLU A 53 -7.36 6.21 1.42
N ILE A 54 -7.31 4.90 1.20
CA ILE A 54 -7.42 3.93 2.29
C ILE A 54 -6.23 4.04 3.24
N MET A 55 -5.01 4.09 2.71
CA MET A 55 -3.80 4.22 3.53
C MET A 55 -3.80 5.54 4.33
N ARG A 56 -4.28 6.61 3.71
CA ARG A 56 -4.40 7.93 4.34
C ARG A 56 -5.41 7.94 5.49
N SER A 57 -6.42 7.08 5.44
CA SER A 57 -7.47 7.02 6.46
C SER A 57 -7.05 6.35 7.76
N VAL A 58 -5.91 5.69 7.80
CA VAL A 58 -5.43 4.97 8.99
C VAL A 58 -4.93 5.99 10.02
N PRO A 59 -5.56 6.08 11.20
CA PRO A 59 -5.15 7.07 12.20
C PRO A 59 -3.85 6.68 12.91
N GLU A 60 -3.22 7.67 13.55
CA GLU A 60 -2.03 7.45 14.36
C GLU A 60 -2.26 6.38 15.42
N GLY A 61 -1.30 5.50 15.61
CA GLY A 61 -1.40 4.40 16.56
C GLY A 61 -2.19 3.19 16.05
N LYS A 62 -2.75 3.27 14.84
CA LYS A 62 -3.44 2.16 14.20
C LYS A 62 -2.64 1.65 13.01
N LEU A 63 -3.02 0.46 12.56
CA LEU A 63 -2.35 -0.25 11.48
C LEU A 63 -3.35 -0.74 10.46
N ILE A 64 -2.87 -1.02 9.26
CA ILE A 64 -3.62 -1.72 8.22
C ILE A 64 -2.68 -2.71 7.54
N THR A 65 -3.20 -3.87 7.15
CA THR A 65 -2.44 -4.80 6.30
C THR A 65 -3.00 -4.78 4.89
N ILE A 66 -2.29 -5.38 3.96
CA ILE A 66 -2.77 -5.54 2.59
C ILE A 66 -4.13 -6.25 2.56
N ASN A 67 -4.37 -7.14 3.52
CA ASN A 67 -5.65 -7.88 3.58
C ASN A 67 -6.85 -6.96 3.80
N GLU A 68 -6.75 -5.98 4.72
CA GLU A 68 -7.82 -5.01 4.94
C GLU A 68 -7.99 -4.08 3.74
N ILE A 69 -6.92 -3.67 3.10
CA ILE A 69 -6.99 -2.87 1.87
C ILE A 69 -7.78 -3.63 0.79
N ARG A 70 -7.46 -4.90 0.59
CA ARG A 70 -8.17 -5.77 -0.35
C ARG A 70 -9.66 -5.88 -0.03
N GLN A 71 -9.98 -6.07 1.24
CA GLN A 71 -11.37 -6.16 1.70
C GLN A 71 -12.12 -4.85 1.48
N MET A 72 -11.49 -3.72 1.75
CA MET A 72 -12.09 -2.40 1.58
C MET A 72 -12.40 -2.08 0.12
N VAL A 73 -11.48 -2.35 -0.80
CA VAL A 73 -11.73 -2.13 -2.23
C VAL A 73 -12.79 -3.10 -2.77
N ALA A 74 -12.77 -4.35 -2.31
CA ALA A 74 -13.79 -5.33 -2.68
C ALA A 74 -15.19 -4.86 -2.24
N LYS A 75 -15.31 -4.39 -1.02
CA LYS A 75 -16.56 -3.88 -0.46
C LYS A 75 -17.05 -2.64 -1.22
N LYS A 76 -16.15 -1.70 -1.51
CA LYS A 76 -16.46 -0.49 -2.27
C LYS A 76 -17.04 -0.80 -3.65
N HIS A 77 -16.47 -1.76 -4.35
CA HIS A 77 -16.85 -2.12 -5.72
C HIS A 77 -17.82 -3.31 -5.79
N LYS A 78 -18.27 -3.81 -4.65
CA LYS A 78 -19.22 -4.94 -4.56
C LYS A 78 -18.72 -6.18 -5.28
N THR A 79 -17.43 -6.47 -5.11
CA THR A 79 -16.78 -7.68 -5.63
C THR A 79 -16.46 -8.63 -4.49
N ASP A 80 -16.19 -9.89 -4.83
CA ASP A 80 -15.80 -10.89 -3.84
C ASP A 80 -14.39 -10.69 -3.33
N ILE A 81 -13.50 -10.21 -4.21
CA ILE A 81 -12.06 -10.15 -3.93
C ILE A 81 -11.48 -8.82 -4.39
N GLY A 82 -10.59 -8.23 -3.58
CA GLY A 82 -9.66 -7.20 -4.00
C GLY A 82 -8.36 -7.85 -4.48
N CYS A 83 -7.84 -7.41 -5.63
CA CYS A 83 -6.65 -8.01 -6.24
C CYS A 83 -5.44 -7.95 -5.30
N PRO A 84 -4.88 -9.10 -4.88
CA PRO A 84 -3.76 -9.12 -3.94
C PRO A 84 -2.48 -8.50 -4.52
N LEU A 85 -2.22 -8.76 -5.80
CA LEU A 85 -1.01 -8.27 -6.45
C LEU A 85 -1.02 -6.75 -6.60
N THR A 86 -2.09 -6.19 -7.17
CA THR A 86 -2.16 -4.75 -7.43
C THR A 86 -2.34 -3.92 -6.15
N CYS A 87 -3.05 -4.42 -5.15
CA CYS A 87 -3.12 -3.73 -3.86
C CYS A 87 -1.73 -3.59 -3.24
N GLY A 88 -0.90 -4.62 -3.31
CA GLY A 88 0.47 -4.56 -2.82
C GLY A 88 1.36 -3.62 -3.63
N ILE A 89 1.29 -3.70 -4.95
CA ILE A 89 2.07 -2.83 -5.85
C ILE A 89 1.67 -1.37 -5.65
N PHE A 90 0.37 -1.07 -5.55
CA PHE A 90 -0.10 0.30 -5.39
C PHE A 90 0.21 0.87 -4.01
N ALA A 91 0.19 0.05 -2.96
CA ALA A 91 0.66 0.47 -1.64
C ALA A 91 2.15 0.88 -1.68
N TRP A 92 2.96 0.12 -2.40
CA TRP A 92 4.36 0.44 -2.62
C TRP A 92 4.54 1.75 -3.40
N ILE A 93 3.75 1.97 -4.45
CA ILE A 93 3.77 3.22 -5.22
C ILE A 93 3.37 4.40 -4.32
N VAL A 94 2.30 4.25 -3.53
CA VAL A 94 1.82 5.29 -2.60
C VAL A 94 2.91 5.66 -1.58
N ALA A 95 3.58 4.67 -0.99
CA ALA A 95 4.63 4.91 -0.02
C ALA A 95 5.78 5.72 -0.63
N ASN A 96 6.22 5.34 -1.83
CA ASN A 96 7.29 6.06 -2.52
C ASN A 96 6.85 7.46 -2.97
N ALA A 97 5.60 7.62 -3.42
CA ALA A 97 5.06 8.93 -3.79
C ALA A 97 4.99 9.87 -2.58
N ALA A 98 4.57 9.36 -1.42
CA ALA A 98 4.51 10.14 -0.18
C ALA A 98 5.89 10.69 0.20
N GLU A 99 6.92 9.84 0.19
CA GLU A 99 8.28 10.26 0.51
C GLU A 99 8.86 11.21 -0.56
N GLU A 100 8.55 11.00 -1.82
CA GLU A 100 8.98 11.89 -2.90
C GLU A 100 8.40 13.30 -2.71
N MET A 101 7.10 13.40 -2.41
CA MET A 101 6.44 14.68 -2.16
C MET A 101 6.99 15.37 -0.91
N ARG A 102 7.29 14.61 0.13
CA ARG A 102 7.89 15.13 1.35
C ARG A 102 9.30 15.69 1.09
N GLU A 103 10.13 14.95 0.37
CA GLU A 103 11.50 15.35 0.02
C GLU A 103 11.54 16.59 -0.86
N LYS A 104 10.57 16.74 -1.74
CA LYS A 104 10.42 17.94 -2.61
C LYS A 104 9.75 19.11 -1.88
N GLU A 105 9.39 18.93 -0.61
CA GLU A 105 8.69 19.95 0.19
C GLU A 105 7.35 20.40 -0.41
N GLU A 106 6.74 19.57 -1.26
CA GLU A 106 5.42 19.83 -1.85
C GLU A 106 4.29 19.70 -0.82
N ILE A 107 4.54 18.90 0.24
CA ILE A 107 3.57 18.61 1.28
C ILE A 107 4.32 18.50 2.62
N SER A 108 3.68 18.93 3.72
CA SER A 108 4.29 18.85 5.04
C SER A 108 4.34 17.40 5.55
N ASP A 109 5.27 17.13 6.47
CA ASP A 109 5.42 15.79 7.07
C ASP A 109 4.13 15.30 7.74
N GLU A 110 3.31 16.22 8.24
CA GLU A 110 2.03 15.89 8.90
C GLU A 110 0.93 15.52 7.92
N ASP A 111 1.04 15.97 6.68
CA ASP A 111 0.00 15.82 5.65
C ASP A 111 0.27 14.70 4.65
N ILE A 112 1.45 14.07 4.69
CA ILE A 112 1.74 12.94 3.80
C ILE A 112 0.92 11.72 4.20
N THR A 113 0.67 10.84 3.23
CA THR A 113 0.06 9.54 3.49
C THR A 113 0.92 8.76 4.48
N PRO A 114 0.38 8.33 5.62
CA PRO A 114 1.15 7.62 6.64
C PRO A 114 1.43 6.16 6.21
N TRP A 115 2.25 6.01 5.20
CA TRP A 115 2.55 4.73 4.56
C TRP A 115 3.13 3.69 5.51
N TRP A 116 3.84 4.11 6.55
CA TRP A 116 4.46 3.21 7.53
C TRP A 116 3.44 2.41 8.35
N ARG A 117 2.18 2.85 8.38
CA ARG A 117 1.08 2.14 9.08
C ARG A 117 0.54 0.97 8.27
N THR A 118 1.00 0.80 7.04
CA THR A 118 0.60 -0.30 6.14
C THR A 118 1.63 -1.42 6.20
N LEU A 119 1.15 -2.61 6.57
CA LEU A 119 1.99 -3.80 6.75
C LEU A 119 1.62 -4.87 5.73
N LYS A 120 2.54 -5.79 5.51
CA LYS A 120 2.26 -7.03 4.79
C LYS A 120 1.36 -7.92 5.64
N SER A 121 0.80 -8.94 5.02
CA SER A 121 0.02 -9.96 5.73
C SER A 121 0.82 -10.52 6.92
N GLY A 122 0.15 -10.73 8.05
CA GLY A 122 0.80 -11.19 9.27
C GLY A 122 1.49 -10.12 10.10
N GLY A 123 1.30 -8.83 9.75
CA GLY A 123 1.89 -7.73 10.50
C GLY A 123 3.37 -7.49 10.20
N VAL A 124 3.85 -7.97 9.07
CA VAL A 124 5.26 -7.92 8.67
C VAL A 124 5.56 -6.57 7.99
N LEU A 125 6.70 -5.95 8.36
CA LEU A 125 7.18 -4.75 7.70
C LEU A 125 7.57 -5.06 6.24
N ASN A 126 7.37 -4.07 5.37
CA ASN A 126 7.68 -4.23 3.95
C ASN A 126 9.08 -3.72 3.64
N GLU A 127 10.01 -4.62 3.37
CA GLU A 127 11.40 -4.30 3.07
C GLU A 127 11.57 -3.48 1.78
N LYS A 128 10.54 -3.44 0.94
CA LYS A 128 10.56 -2.67 -0.32
C LYS A 128 10.06 -1.23 -0.17
N PHE A 129 9.50 -0.90 0.99
CA PHE A 129 9.05 0.47 1.26
C PHE A 129 10.26 1.42 1.37
N PRO A 130 10.03 2.75 1.25
CA PRO A 130 11.12 3.73 1.24
C PRO A 130 12.10 3.55 2.39
N SER A 131 13.42 3.60 2.08
CA SER A 131 14.53 3.44 3.03
C SER A 131 14.59 2.09 3.74
N GLY A 132 13.90 1.08 3.20
CA GLY A 132 13.89 -0.27 3.74
C GLY A 132 13.15 -0.39 5.08
N PRO A 133 13.30 -1.53 5.78
CA PRO A 133 12.52 -1.76 7.01
C PRO A 133 12.92 -0.86 8.18
N ASP A 134 14.12 -0.30 8.18
CA ASP A 134 14.61 0.54 9.29
C ASP A 134 13.78 1.81 9.46
N MET A 135 13.44 2.49 8.38
CA MET A 135 12.62 3.72 8.43
C MET A 135 11.21 3.39 8.91
N GLN A 136 10.59 2.36 8.36
CA GLN A 136 9.25 1.93 8.77
C GLN A 136 9.23 1.56 10.26
N LYS A 137 10.22 0.79 10.72
CA LYS A 137 10.38 0.44 12.13
C LYS A 137 10.44 1.67 13.01
N LYS A 138 11.29 2.63 12.66
CA LYS A 138 11.47 3.88 13.43
C LYS A 138 10.15 4.64 13.56
N LEU A 139 9.42 4.80 12.45
CA LEU A 139 8.15 5.52 12.44
C LEU A 139 7.06 4.79 13.22
N LEU A 140 7.01 3.47 13.13
CA LEU A 140 6.08 2.65 13.91
C LEU A 140 6.38 2.72 15.41
N GLU A 141 7.64 2.62 15.80
CA GLU A 141 8.05 2.73 17.20
C GLU A 141 7.71 4.11 17.77
N ALA A 142 7.84 5.17 16.97
CA ALA A 142 7.45 6.52 17.36
C ALA A 142 5.95 6.64 17.67
N GLU A 143 5.12 5.77 17.09
CA GLU A 143 3.67 5.70 17.35
C GLU A 143 3.30 4.70 18.44
N GLY A 144 4.29 4.16 19.15
CA GLY A 144 4.07 3.27 20.28
C GLY A 144 4.00 1.79 19.96
N HIS A 145 4.29 1.40 18.73
CA HIS A 145 4.32 -0.02 18.36
C HIS A 145 5.65 -0.66 18.74
N LYS A 146 5.61 -1.93 19.10
CA LYS A 146 6.82 -2.72 19.34
C LYS A 146 7.12 -3.55 18.10
N VAL A 147 8.29 -3.32 17.52
CA VAL A 147 8.75 -4.07 16.35
C VAL A 147 9.75 -5.12 16.78
N VAL A 148 9.49 -6.37 16.43
CA VAL A 148 10.32 -7.52 16.80
C VAL A 148 10.80 -8.25 15.55
N GLN A 149 11.96 -8.90 15.66
CA GLN A 149 12.50 -9.71 14.58
C GLN A 149 12.17 -11.18 14.81
N LYS A 150 11.63 -11.81 13.77
CA LYS A 150 11.41 -13.27 13.75
C LYS A 150 12.07 -13.84 12.50
N GLY A 151 13.19 -14.53 12.68
CA GLY A 151 14.01 -14.99 11.57
C GLY A 151 14.58 -13.79 10.79
N LYS A 152 14.31 -13.74 9.50
CA LYS A 152 14.74 -12.64 8.61
C LYS A 152 13.70 -11.52 8.50
N LYS A 153 12.54 -11.65 9.15
CA LYS A 153 11.44 -10.70 9.03
C LYS A 153 11.33 -9.83 10.27
N TRP A 154 10.93 -8.59 10.06
CA TRP A 154 10.53 -7.68 11.11
C TRP A 154 9.02 -7.58 11.13
N MET A 155 8.41 -7.56 12.31
CA MET A 155 6.97 -7.51 12.44
C MET A 155 6.55 -6.71 13.67
N VAL A 156 5.31 -6.21 13.65
CA VAL A 156 4.73 -5.51 14.79
C VAL A 156 4.13 -6.56 15.75
N GLU A 157 4.59 -6.55 17.01
CA GLU A 157 4.06 -7.43 18.05
C GLU A 157 2.61 -7.05 18.35
N ASP A 158 1.76 -8.05 18.44
CA ASP A 158 0.32 -7.88 18.73
C ASP A 158 -0.40 -6.95 17.73
N TYR A 159 0.02 -6.97 16.47
CA TYR A 159 -0.53 -6.08 15.45
C TYR A 159 -2.04 -6.18 15.29
N GLU A 160 -2.63 -7.36 15.54
CA GLU A 160 -4.08 -7.60 15.40
C GLU A 160 -4.91 -6.68 16.29
N LYS A 161 -4.36 -6.26 17.43
CA LYS A 161 -5.03 -5.37 18.37
C LYS A 161 -5.13 -3.93 17.87
N LYS A 162 -4.31 -3.59 16.87
CA LYS A 162 -4.18 -2.23 16.35
C LYS A 162 -4.69 -2.07 14.92
N VAL A 163 -5.00 -3.17 14.25
CA VAL A 163 -5.50 -3.16 12.87
C VAL A 163 -6.89 -2.52 12.82
N VAL A 164 -7.09 -1.63 11.84
CA VAL A 164 -8.39 -1.01 11.59
C VAL A 164 -9.40 -2.07 11.16
N LYS A 165 -10.67 -1.83 11.49
CA LYS A 165 -11.77 -2.73 11.11
C LYS A 165 -12.31 -2.33 9.73
N VAL A 166 -12.63 -3.33 8.95
CA VAL A 166 -13.25 -3.14 7.64
C VAL A 166 -14.77 -2.97 7.77
#